data_7f5a600e5d68745195c8ddb1e1707f2c
#
_entry.id   7f5a600e5d68745195c8ddb1e1707f2c
#
_cell.length_a   1.000
_cell.length_b   1.000
_cell.length_c   1.000
_cell.angle_alpha   90.00
_cell.angle_beta   90.00
_cell.angle_gamma   90.00
#
_symmetry.space_group_name_H-M   'P 1'
#
loop_
_entity.id
_entity.type
_entity.pdbx_description
1 polymer ?
#
loop_
_entity_poly.entity_id
_entity_poly.type
_entity_poly.pdbx_seq_one_letter_code
_entity_poly.pdbx_strand_id
1 'polypeptide(L)'
;LFFSREHFMNMFKLDNIEFFIAYFDYQPIACYSGLVSKEYYGNYLRASLTEYNKTGVNPLMYWSMIQSAKNHGCQFVHFGGGTNGDLDNTLLQYKMNFSQTLTDFYIGKKIHNKEVYSEVLDQWRVNYPDSFARNKKMLLGYREI
;
A
#
# COMPACT_ATOMS: atom_id res chain seq x y z
N LEU A 1 10.51 2.91 -1.87
CA LEU A 1 10.90 1.85 -0.93
C LEU A 1 11.40 0.67 -1.76
N PHE A 2 12.67 0.28 -1.56
CA PHE A 2 13.23 -0.89 -2.23
C PHE A 2 13.28 -2.03 -1.21
N PHE A 3 12.65 -3.14 -1.55
CA PHE A 3 12.73 -4.37 -0.76
C PHE A 3 13.92 -5.19 -1.24
N SER A 4 14.63 -5.81 -0.30
CA SER A 4 15.75 -6.71 -0.63
C SER A 4 15.26 -8.01 -1.27
N ARG A 5 16.15 -8.72 -1.98
CA ARG A 5 15.85 -10.07 -2.47
C ARG A 5 15.45 -11.00 -1.32
N GLU A 6 16.09 -10.88 -0.16
CA GLU A 6 15.78 -11.68 1.02
C GLU A 6 14.34 -11.45 1.51
N HIS A 7 13.84 -10.20 1.46
CA HIS A 7 12.45 -9.90 1.78
C HIS A 7 11.49 -10.71 0.90
N PHE A 8 11.71 -10.72 -0.43
CA PHE A 8 10.87 -11.50 -1.33
C PHE A 8 11.00 -13.01 -1.09
N MET A 9 12.22 -13.51 -0.85
CA MET A 9 12.42 -14.93 -0.52
C MET A 9 11.69 -15.34 0.77
N ASN A 10 11.60 -14.44 1.75
CA ASN A 10 10.83 -14.68 2.96
C ASN A 10 9.32 -14.61 2.73
N MET A 11 8.86 -13.75 1.83
CA MET A 11 7.44 -13.74 1.42
C MET A 11 7.01 -15.07 0.82
N PHE A 12 7.82 -15.71 -0.03
CA PHE A 12 7.51 -17.02 -0.62
C PHE A 12 7.39 -18.16 0.41
N LYS A 13 7.83 -17.95 1.65
CA LYS A 13 7.69 -18.93 2.75
C LYS A 13 6.36 -18.80 3.51
N LEU A 14 5.58 -17.77 3.24
CA LEU A 14 4.29 -17.56 3.90
C LEU A 14 3.22 -18.43 3.24
N ASP A 15 2.50 -19.21 4.04
CA ASP A 15 1.46 -20.13 3.55
C ASP A 15 0.20 -19.39 3.06
N ASN A 16 0.05 -18.13 3.43
CA ASN A 16 -1.13 -17.32 3.15
C ASN A 16 -0.89 -16.18 2.15
N ILE A 17 0.20 -16.24 1.36
CA ILE A 17 0.47 -15.28 0.31
C ILE A 17 0.25 -15.91 -1.07
N GLU A 18 -0.31 -15.14 -1.97
CA GLU A 18 -0.46 -15.50 -3.38
C GLU A 18 0.24 -14.49 -4.27
N PHE A 19 0.76 -14.97 -5.40
CA PHE A 19 1.36 -14.14 -6.43
C PHE A 19 0.64 -14.33 -7.75
N PHE A 20 0.32 -13.23 -8.40
CA PHE A 20 -0.27 -13.18 -9.74
C PHE A 20 0.75 -12.56 -10.67
N ILE A 21 1.00 -13.22 -11.79
CA ILE A 21 1.92 -12.71 -12.80
C ILE A 21 1.16 -12.64 -14.13
N ALA A 22 1.07 -11.44 -14.70
CA ALA A 22 0.56 -11.26 -16.04
C ALA A 22 1.69 -11.34 -17.07
N TYR A 23 1.44 -12.03 -18.15
CA TYR A 23 2.37 -12.17 -19.28
C TYR A 23 1.78 -11.54 -20.54
N PHE A 24 2.62 -10.93 -21.33
CA PHE A 24 2.33 -10.52 -22.70
C PHE A 24 3.47 -10.99 -23.58
N ASP A 25 3.17 -11.76 -24.63
CA ASP A 25 4.16 -12.39 -25.52
C ASP A 25 5.30 -13.09 -24.74
N TYR A 26 4.93 -13.93 -23.77
CA TYR A 26 5.84 -14.67 -22.88
C TYR A 26 6.70 -13.80 -21.95
N GLN A 27 6.55 -12.48 -21.97
CA GLN A 27 7.23 -11.56 -21.07
C GLN A 27 6.36 -11.26 -19.85
N PRO A 28 6.87 -11.37 -18.60
CA PRO A 28 6.14 -10.93 -17.43
C PRO A 28 6.04 -9.40 -17.41
N ILE A 29 4.82 -8.87 -17.39
CA ILE A 29 4.54 -7.44 -17.48
C ILE A 29 3.95 -6.84 -16.19
N ALA A 30 3.41 -7.67 -15.31
CA ALA A 30 2.94 -7.25 -14.00
C ALA A 30 3.04 -8.40 -12.99
N CYS A 31 3.28 -8.03 -11.72
CA CYS A 31 3.26 -8.94 -10.60
C CYS A 31 2.53 -8.29 -9.42
N TYR A 32 1.50 -8.95 -8.91
CA TYR A 32 0.74 -8.54 -7.74
C TYR A 32 0.82 -9.63 -6.68
N SER A 33 0.77 -9.25 -5.41
CA SER A 33 0.66 -10.20 -4.32
C SER A 33 -0.53 -9.88 -3.41
N GLY A 34 -1.16 -10.92 -2.92
CA GLY A 34 -2.27 -10.85 -1.99
C GLY A 34 -2.02 -11.71 -0.75
N LEU A 35 -2.54 -11.26 0.38
CA LEU A 35 -2.52 -12.00 1.64
C LEU A 35 -3.93 -12.50 1.94
N VAL A 36 -4.03 -13.81 2.11
CA VAL A 36 -5.29 -14.50 2.44
C VAL A 36 -5.41 -14.61 3.95
N SER A 37 -6.54 -14.23 4.50
CA SER A 37 -6.90 -14.51 5.88
C SER A 37 -8.31 -15.11 5.95
N LYS A 38 -8.83 -15.40 7.14
CA LYS A 38 -10.11 -16.10 7.30
C LYS A 38 -11.28 -15.42 6.57
N GLU A 39 -11.38 -14.10 6.67
CA GLU A 39 -12.49 -13.32 6.12
C GLU A 39 -12.04 -12.28 5.09
N TYR A 40 -10.74 -11.98 5.06
CA TYR A 40 -10.19 -10.88 4.28
C TYR A 40 -9.13 -11.36 3.30
N TYR A 41 -9.17 -10.77 2.13
CA TYR A 41 -8.11 -10.83 1.15
C TYR A 41 -7.47 -9.45 1.02
N GLY A 42 -6.20 -9.32 1.36
CA GLY A 42 -5.49 -8.03 1.33
C GLY A 42 -4.56 -7.91 0.13
N ASN A 43 -4.72 -6.88 -0.69
CA ASN A 43 -3.70 -6.50 -1.66
C ASN A 43 -2.44 -6.03 -0.92
N TYR A 44 -1.27 -6.64 -1.20
CA TYR A 44 -0.03 -6.34 -0.48
C TYR A 44 0.95 -5.54 -1.33
N LEU A 45 1.66 -6.17 -2.26
CA LEU A 45 2.59 -5.49 -3.16
C LEU A 45 2.14 -5.66 -4.61
N ARG A 46 2.49 -4.67 -5.42
CA ARG A 46 2.19 -4.67 -6.85
C ARG A 46 3.26 -3.93 -7.64
N ALA A 47 3.52 -4.43 -8.82
CA ALA A 47 4.37 -3.79 -9.82
C ALA A 47 3.80 -4.09 -11.21
N SER A 48 3.92 -3.14 -12.12
CA SER A 48 3.65 -3.32 -13.54
C SER A 48 4.65 -2.52 -14.35
N LEU A 49 4.99 -2.99 -15.53
CA LEU A 49 5.79 -2.23 -16.48
C LEU A 49 4.94 -1.07 -17.01
N THR A 50 5.51 0.14 -16.99
CA THR A 50 4.78 1.39 -17.28
C THR A 50 4.20 1.41 -18.68
N GLU A 51 4.92 0.86 -19.65
CA GLU A 51 4.50 0.77 -21.06
C GLU A 51 3.22 -0.05 -21.27
N TYR A 52 2.92 -0.98 -20.34
CA TYR A 52 1.71 -1.82 -20.40
C TYR A 52 0.55 -1.31 -19.54
N ASN A 53 0.70 -0.16 -18.84
CA ASN A 53 -0.38 0.34 -17.97
C ASN A 53 -1.69 0.65 -18.70
N LYS A 54 -1.61 0.96 -20.00
CA LYS A 54 -2.80 1.25 -20.84
C LYS A 54 -3.44 0.01 -21.45
N THR A 55 -2.86 -1.17 -21.30
CA THR A 55 -3.38 -2.42 -21.89
C THR A 55 -4.51 -3.07 -21.09
N GLY A 56 -4.85 -2.51 -19.92
CA GLY A 56 -5.81 -3.11 -19.00
C GLY A 56 -5.20 -4.14 -18.05
N VAL A 57 -3.87 -4.27 -18.00
CA VAL A 57 -3.19 -5.25 -17.13
C VAL A 57 -3.52 -5.01 -15.66
N ASN A 58 -3.53 -3.76 -15.18
CA ASN A 58 -3.82 -3.48 -13.78
C ASN A 58 -5.27 -3.85 -13.38
N PRO A 59 -6.32 -3.49 -14.12
CA PRO A 59 -7.67 -4.02 -13.87
C PRO A 59 -7.75 -5.55 -13.89
N LEU A 60 -7.08 -6.22 -14.82
CA LEU A 60 -7.03 -7.68 -14.89
C LEU A 60 -6.43 -8.27 -13.60
N MET A 61 -5.33 -7.71 -13.11
CA MET A 61 -4.69 -8.17 -11.88
C MET A 61 -5.60 -8.01 -10.65
N TYR A 62 -6.29 -6.87 -10.51
CA TYR A 62 -7.30 -6.69 -9.46
C TYR A 62 -8.45 -7.68 -9.57
N TRP A 63 -8.94 -7.91 -10.78
CA TRP A 63 -9.99 -8.88 -11.02
C TRP A 63 -9.55 -10.31 -10.63
N SER A 64 -8.34 -10.71 -10.99
CA SER A 64 -7.77 -12.01 -10.59
C SER A 64 -7.70 -12.18 -9.07
N MET A 65 -7.31 -11.12 -8.34
CA MET A 65 -7.30 -11.13 -6.88
C MET A 65 -8.72 -11.27 -6.29
N ILE A 66 -9.72 -10.58 -6.87
CA ILE A 66 -11.12 -10.70 -6.46
C ILE A 66 -11.62 -12.13 -6.66
N GLN A 67 -11.30 -12.75 -7.80
CA GLN A 67 -11.69 -14.14 -8.07
C GLN A 67 -11.02 -15.12 -7.10
N SER A 68 -9.74 -14.92 -6.79
CA SER A 68 -9.05 -15.73 -5.79
C SER A 68 -9.64 -15.56 -4.40
N ALA A 69 -9.91 -14.33 -3.98
CA ALA A 69 -10.57 -14.04 -2.70
C ALA A 69 -11.91 -14.80 -2.58
N LYS A 70 -12.71 -14.79 -3.66
CA LYS A 70 -13.97 -15.55 -3.73
C LYS A 70 -13.74 -17.06 -3.59
N ASN A 71 -12.73 -17.60 -4.26
CA ASN A 71 -12.40 -19.03 -4.21
C ASN A 71 -11.93 -19.46 -2.81
N HIS A 72 -11.27 -18.58 -2.06
CA HIS A 72 -10.89 -18.79 -0.66
C HIS A 72 -12.06 -18.58 0.32
N GLY A 73 -13.24 -18.16 -0.15
CA GLY A 73 -14.39 -17.88 0.72
C GLY A 73 -14.24 -16.60 1.53
N CYS A 74 -13.33 -15.70 1.16
CA CYS A 74 -13.18 -14.40 1.80
C CYS A 74 -14.43 -13.54 1.59
N GLN A 75 -14.87 -12.85 2.62
CA GLN A 75 -16.03 -11.96 2.58
C GLN A 75 -15.66 -10.57 2.06
N PHE A 76 -14.41 -10.16 2.26
CA PHE A 76 -13.93 -8.82 1.93
C PHE A 76 -12.59 -8.88 1.18
N VAL A 77 -12.45 -7.96 0.21
CA VAL A 77 -11.17 -7.67 -0.46
C VAL A 77 -10.72 -6.26 -0.08
N HIS A 78 -9.57 -6.15 0.57
CA HIS A 78 -8.99 -4.88 0.98
C HIS A 78 -7.95 -4.40 -0.05
N PHE A 79 -8.27 -3.37 -0.80
CA PHE A 79 -7.38 -2.81 -1.85
C PHE A 79 -6.34 -1.80 -1.33
N GLY A 80 -6.38 -1.48 -0.04
CA GLY A 80 -5.62 -0.37 0.54
C GLY A 80 -6.18 1.00 0.17
N GLY A 81 -5.63 2.04 0.75
CA GLY A 81 -6.02 3.42 0.50
C GLY A 81 -5.36 4.06 -0.74
N GLY A 82 -5.41 5.40 -0.78
CA GLY A 82 -4.64 6.23 -1.69
C GLY A 82 -3.19 6.41 -1.24
N THR A 83 -2.49 7.38 -1.83
CA THR A 83 -1.14 7.77 -1.41
C THR A 83 -1.15 8.76 -0.25
N ASN A 84 -2.28 9.38 0.02
CA ASN A 84 -2.56 10.29 1.13
C ASN A 84 -4.00 10.07 1.63
N GLY A 85 -4.47 10.91 2.55
CA GLY A 85 -5.82 10.83 3.13
C GLY A 85 -6.92 11.56 2.36
N ASP A 86 -6.63 12.11 1.18
CA ASP A 86 -7.59 12.91 0.42
C ASP A 86 -8.52 12.00 -0.39
N LEU A 87 -9.80 12.31 -0.40
CA LEU A 87 -10.81 11.54 -1.14
C LEU A 87 -10.68 11.72 -2.66
N ASP A 88 -10.08 12.79 -3.14
CA ASP A 88 -9.79 13.05 -4.55
C ASP A 88 -8.47 12.44 -5.04
N ASN A 89 -7.78 11.68 -4.18
CA ASN A 89 -6.56 10.98 -4.53
C ASN A 89 -6.78 10.03 -5.71
N THR A 90 -6.00 10.18 -6.78
CA THR A 90 -6.18 9.43 -8.05
C THR A 90 -6.08 7.92 -7.89
N LEU A 91 -5.22 7.44 -6.98
CA LEU A 91 -5.10 6.01 -6.70
C LEU A 91 -6.33 5.48 -5.96
N LEU A 92 -6.87 6.25 -5.01
CA LEU A 92 -8.11 5.90 -4.32
C LEU A 92 -9.27 5.86 -5.31
N GLN A 93 -9.42 6.89 -6.15
CA GLN A 93 -10.46 6.95 -7.17
C GLN A 93 -10.37 5.78 -8.16
N TYR A 94 -9.16 5.39 -8.56
CA TYR A 94 -8.97 4.20 -9.38
C TYR A 94 -9.49 2.92 -8.69
N LYS A 95 -9.20 2.75 -7.40
CA LYS A 95 -9.68 1.59 -6.62
C LYS A 95 -11.19 1.61 -6.43
N MET A 96 -11.79 2.78 -6.30
CA MET A 96 -13.25 2.95 -6.18
C MET A 96 -14.01 2.50 -7.43
N ASN A 97 -13.37 2.29 -8.59
CA ASN A 97 -14.00 1.64 -9.74
C ASN A 97 -14.34 0.16 -9.49
N PHE A 98 -13.71 -0.48 -8.50
CA PHE A 98 -14.00 -1.87 -8.13
C PHE A 98 -14.98 -1.98 -6.97
N SER A 99 -15.03 -0.99 -6.06
CA SER A 99 -15.97 -0.92 -4.94
C SER A 99 -16.05 0.50 -4.41
N GLN A 100 -17.29 0.96 -4.15
CA GLN A 100 -17.59 2.26 -3.51
C GLN A 100 -17.52 2.19 -1.97
N THR A 101 -17.30 1.01 -1.40
CA THR A 101 -17.24 0.82 0.05
C THR A 101 -15.90 1.33 0.58
N LEU A 102 -15.97 2.31 1.46
CA LEU A 102 -14.83 2.86 2.19
C LEU A 102 -14.93 2.49 3.66
N THR A 103 -13.77 2.28 4.29
CA THR A 103 -13.65 2.06 5.73
C THR A 103 -12.57 2.97 6.30
N ASP A 104 -12.69 3.33 7.55
CA ASP A 104 -11.69 4.13 8.25
C ASP A 104 -10.38 3.35 8.37
N PHE A 105 -9.27 4.05 8.21
CA PHE A 105 -7.93 3.52 8.41
C PHE A 105 -7.34 4.08 9.70
N TYR A 106 -7.02 3.20 10.65
CA TYR A 106 -6.49 3.58 11.95
C TYR A 106 -4.99 3.32 12.04
N ILE A 107 -4.25 4.29 12.53
CA ILE A 107 -2.82 4.19 12.77
C ILE A 107 -2.56 4.24 14.27
N GLY A 108 -1.94 3.20 14.84
CA GLY A 108 -1.43 3.22 16.19
C GLY A 108 -0.17 4.09 16.29
N LYS A 109 -0.14 5.02 17.25
CA LYS A 109 1.00 5.92 17.50
C LYS A 109 1.46 5.78 18.94
N LYS A 110 2.79 5.67 19.13
CA LYS A 110 3.40 5.66 20.47
C LYS A 110 4.71 6.40 20.45
N ILE A 111 4.86 7.39 21.36
CA ILE A 111 6.11 8.08 21.60
C ILE A 111 6.74 7.42 22.84
N HIS A 112 7.88 6.74 22.64
CA HIS A 112 8.56 6.00 23.70
C HIS A 112 9.36 6.90 24.64
N ASN A 113 10.01 7.93 24.10
CA ASN A 113 10.72 8.96 24.87
C ASN A 113 10.19 10.34 24.47
N LYS A 114 9.38 10.93 25.38
CA LYS A 114 8.72 12.22 25.12
C LYS A 114 9.71 13.39 25.12
N GLU A 115 10.77 13.33 25.93
CA GLU A 115 11.78 14.38 26.04
C GLU A 115 12.56 14.47 24.73
N VAL A 116 13.16 13.37 24.29
CA VAL A 116 13.89 13.31 23.01
C VAL A 116 12.98 13.66 21.84
N TYR A 117 11.71 13.21 21.84
CA TYR A 117 10.79 13.58 20.78
C TYR A 117 10.52 15.09 20.73
N SER A 118 10.36 15.73 21.90
CA SER A 118 10.19 17.18 21.98
C SER A 118 11.41 17.93 21.45
N GLU A 119 12.62 17.51 21.82
CA GLU A 119 13.87 18.10 21.32
C GLU A 119 13.97 17.99 19.79
N VAL A 120 13.64 16.82 19.23
CA VAL A 120 13.62 16.61 17.76
C VAL A 120 12.62 17.55 17.08
N LEU A 121 11.42 17.73 17.64
CA LEU A 121 10.42 18.64 17.11
C LEU A 121 10.87 20.10 17.16
N ASP A 122 11.54 20.51 18.24
CA ASP A 122 12.04 21.88 18.39
C ASP A 122 13.17 22.15 17.39
N GLN A 123 14.10 21.21 17.23
CA GLN A 123 15.16 21.31 16.22
C GLN A 123 14.58 21.35 14.80
N TRP A 124 13.58 20.52 14.51
CA TRP A 124 12.91 20.51 13.20
C TRP A 124 12.21 21.84 12.92
N ARG A 125 11.49 22.38 13.91
CA ARG A 125 10.80 23.67 13.79
C ARG A 125 11.78 24.82 13.47
N VAL A 126 12.96 24.80 14.12
CA VAL A 126 13.98 25.86 13.95
C VAL A 126 14.70 25.72 12.61
N ASN A 127 15.11 24.51 12.26
CA ASN A 127 15.96 24.27 11.09
C ASN A 127 15.18 24.16 9.77
N TYR A 128 13.88 23.73 9.85
CA TYR A 128 13.04 23.48 8.67
C TYR A 128 11.60 23.99 8.89
N PRO A 129 11.40 25.32 9.05
CA PRO A 129 10.11 25.89 9.45
C PRO A 129 8.97 25.58 8.47
N ASP A 130 9.25 25.57 7.16
CA ASP A 130 8.24 25.29 6.14
C ASP A 130 7.82 23.82 6.14
N SER A 131 8.76 22.90 6.30
CA SER A 131 8.46 21.48 6.44
C SER A 131 7.67 21.24 7.74
N PHE A 132 8.06 21.86 8.83
CA PHE A 132 7.34 21.78 10.09
C PHE A 132 5.90 22.28 9.96
N ALA A 133 5.68 23.43 9.33
CA ALA A 133 4.34 23.99 9.15
C ALA A 133 3.40 23.03 8.38
N ARG A 134 3.92 22.37 7.35
CA ARG A 134 3.15 21.41 6.54
C ARG A 134 2.87 20.09 7.25
N ASN A 135 3.87 19.54 7.95
CA ASN A 135 3.87 18.13 8.37
C ASN A 135 3.76 17.93 9.91
N LYS A 136 3.63 18.99 10.72
CA LYS A 136 3.61 18.94 12.19
C LYS A 136 2.52 18.06 12.81
N LYS A 137 1.47 17.74 12.06
CA LYS A 137 0.41 16.82 12.49
C LYS A 137 0.79 15.33 12.33
N MET A 138 1.85 15.03 11.56
CA MET A 138 2.35 13.68 11.35
C MET A 138 3.33 13.31 12.44
N LEU A 139 3.21 12.11 13.02
CA LEU A 139 4.11 11.65 14.11
C LEU A 139 5.59 11.67 13.70
N LEU A 140 5.91 11.31 12.48
CA LEU A 140 7.26 11.29 11.92
C LEU A 140 7.48 12.41 10.88
N GLY A 141 6.72 13.50 10.96
CA GLY A 141 6.77 14.60 10.01
C GLY A 141 8.17 15.24 9.87
N TYR A 142 9.00 15.13 10.89
CA TYR A 142 10.40 15.59 10.87
C TYR A 142 11.31 14.80 9.90
N ARG A 143 10.82 13.70 9.32
CA ARG A 143 11.53 12.95 8.26
C ARG A 143 11.24 13.49 6.85
N GLU A 144 10.26 14.37 6.72
CA GLU A 144 9.84 15.04 5.47
C GLU A 144 10.54 16.41 5.34
N ILE A 145 11.87 16.41 5.23
CA ILE A 145 12.71 17.62 5.13
C ILE A 145 13.15 17.89 3.69
#